data_4e7b0f3879243360f6ab4d6da284ae77
#
_entry.id   4e7b0f3879243360f6ab4d6da284ae77
#
_cell.length_a   1.000
_cell.length_b   1.000
_cell.length_c   1.000
_cell.angle_alpha   90.00
_cell.angle_beta   90.00
_cell.angle_gamma   90.00
#
_symmetry.space_group_name_H-M   'P 1'
#
loop_
_entity.id
_entity.type
_entity.pdbx_description
1 polymer ?
#
loop_
_entity_poly.entity_id
_entity_poly.type
_entity_poly.pdbx_seq_one_letter_code
_entity_poly.pdbx_strand_id
1 'polypeptide(L)'
;ALPLAEIQRLITICRQRGVAVLVDPKGSDFARYRGASLLTPNLSEFEEVVGPTQGDDDIAERGGALREALDIDALLITLGERGMAVITAGEEAMFLPARARQVFDVTGAGDTVIATLAAGLGAGQTLHEAAALANLAAGLVVGKIGVAAVTPSELRLALHEHGQGGRGLLVRSEARQIAAEVRARGERLVMTNGCFDILHAGHVAYLEEAKRCGDRLLV
;
A
#
# COMPACT_ATOMS: atom_id res chain seq x y z
N ALA A 1 -26.93 9.59 -6.01
CA ALA A 1 -26.39 8.24 -6.24
C ALA A 1 -27.00 7.68 -7.53
N LEU A 2 -26.21 6.90 -8.33
CA LEU A 2 -26.72 6.24 -9.52
C LEU A 2 -27.74 5.16 -9.15
N PRO A 3 -28.80 4.95 -9.98
CA PRO A 3 -29.74 3.85 -9.80
C PRO A 3 -29.03 2.48 -9.88
N LEU A 4 -29.55 1.48 -9.13
CA LEU A 4 -28.98 0.13 -9.10
C LEU A 4 -28.80 -0.48 -10.51
N ALA A 5 -29.80 -0.35 -11.36
CA ALA A 5 -29.77 -0.89 -12.72
C ALA A 5 -28.64 -0.28 -13.58
N GLU A 6 -28.36 1.00 -13.41
CA GLU A 6 -27.27 1.68 -14.14
C GLU A 6 -25.89 1.23 -13.63
N ILE A 7 -25.72 1.08 -12.31
CA ILE A 7 -24.47 0.57 -11.72
C ILE A 7 -24.18 -0.82 -12.27
N GLN A 8 -25.14 -1.73 -12.23
CA GLN A 8 -25.00 -3.10 -12.72
C GLN A 8 -24.73 -3.15 -14.24
N ARG A 9 -25.39 -2.28 -15.00
CA ARG A 9 -25.15 -2.16 -16.44
C ARG A 9 -23.70 -1.71 -16.73
N LEU A 10 -23.19 -0.70 -16.00
CA LEU A 10 -21.82 -0.22 -16.15
C LEU A 10 -20.81 -1.30 -15.80
N ILE A 11 -20.98 -2.00 -14.67
CA ILE A 11 -20.11 -3.10 -14.26
C ILE A 11 -20.08 -4.18 -15.35
N THR A 12 -21.25 -4.58 -15.86
CA THR A 12 -21.37 -5.61 -16.90
C THR A 12 -20.63 -5.20 -18.18
N ILE A 13 -20.84 -3.96 -18.66
CA ILE A 13 -20.19 -3.45 -19.87
C ILE A 13 -18.67 -3.39 -19.70
N CYS A 14 -18.19 -2.90 -18.57
CA CYS A 14 -16.75 -2.81 -18.26
C CYS A 14 -16.13 -4.21 -18.22
N ARG A 15 -16.76 -5.15 -17.53
CA ARG A 15 -16.29 -6.55 -17.43
C ARG A 15 -16.20 -7.23 -18.80
N GLN A 16 -17.20 -7.03 -19.67
CA GLN A 16 -17.19 -7.56 -21.04
C GLN A 16 -16.06 -6.97 -21.90
N ARG A 17 -15.58 -5.79 -21.57
CA ARG A 17 -14.50 -5.10 -22.28
C ARG A 17 -13.12 -5.26 -21.62
N GLY A 18 -13.02 -6.04 -20.55
CA GLY A 18 -11.78 -6.18 -19.78
C GLY A 18 -11.34 -4.91 -19.07
N VAL A 19 -12.27 -4.00 -18.75
CA VAL A 19 -11.99 -2.76 -18.00
C VAL A 19 -12.30 -3.00 -16.55
N ALA A 20 -11.31 -2.80 -15.69
CA ALA A 20 -11.46 -2.92 -14.23
C ALA A 20 -12.41 -1.85 -13.68
N VAL A 21 -13.31 -2.26 -12.78
CA VAL A 21 -14.23 -1.38 -12.06
C VAL A 21 -13.84 -1.35 -10.60
N LEU A 22 -13.34 -0.21 -10.15
CA LEU A 22 -13.01 0.04 -8.75
C LEU A 22 -14.12 0.87 -8.13
N VAL A 23 -14.54 0.49 -6.94
CA VAL A 23 -15.66 1.13 -6.23
C VAL A 23 -15.26 1.48 -4.81
N ASP A 24 -15.39 2.75 -4.44
CA ASP A 24 -15.47 3.20 -3.06
C ASP A 24 -16.94 3.11 -2.63
N PRO A 25 -17.33 2.04 -1.88
CA PRO A 25 -18.73 1.81 -1.58
C PRO A 25 -19.26 2.83 -0.59
N LYS A 26 -20.56 3.15 -0.69
CA LYS A 26 -21.24 3.99 0.25
C LYS A 26 -22.51 3.31 0.77
N GLY A 27 -22.70 3.36 2.09
CA GLY A 27 -23.78 2.66 2.79
C GLY A 27 -23.54 1.16 2.91
N SER A 28 -24.51 0.43 3.44
CA SER A 28 -24.40 -1.00 3.76
C SER A 28 -24.85 -1.96 2.64
N ASP A 29 -25.45 -1.45 1.56
CA ASP A 29 -25.89 -2.29 0.43
C ASP A 29 -24.75 -2.51 -0.60
N PHE A 30 -23.83 -3.40 -0.28
CA PHE A 30 -22.74 -3.76 -1.20
C PHE A 30 -23.19 -4.67 -2.34
N ALA A 31 -24.37 -5.32 -2.25
CA ALA A 31 -24.91 -6.17 -3.30
C ALA A 31 -25.12 -5.41 -4.60
N ARG A 32 -25.30 -4.11 -4.54
CA ARG A 32 -25.42 -3.22 -5.71
C ARG A 32 -24.14 -3.16 -6.57
N TYR A 33 -22.98 -3.53 -6.02
CA TYR A 33 -21.68 -3.52 -6.69
C TYR A 33 -21.21 -4.91 -7.11
N ARG A 34 -22.10 -5.91 -7.05
CA ARG A 34 -21.80 -7.29 -7.46
C ARG A 34 -21.13 -7.32 -8.84
N GLY A 35 -20.05 -8.08 -8.95
CA GLY A 35 -19.29 -8.23 -10.20
C GLY A 35 -18.31 -7.09 -10.48
N ALA A 36 -18.12 -6.11 -9.58
CA ALA A 36 -17.03 -5.14 -9.68
C ALA A 36 -15.67 -5.84 -9.54
N SER A 37 -14.60 -5.21 -10.04
CA SER A 37 -13.25 -5.77 -9.91
C SER A 37 -12.70 -5.60 -8.49
N LEU A 38 -12.93 -4.45 -7.87
CA LEU A 38 -12.40 -4.12 -6.55
C LEU A 38 -13.38 -3.23 -5.78
N LEU A 39 -13.63 -3.55 -4.51
CA LEU A 39 -14.27 -2.66 -3.54
C LEU A 39 -13.24 -2.17 -2.52
N THR A 40 -13.36 -0.90 -2.10
CA THR A 40 -12.44 -0.28 -1.13
C THR A 40 -13.16 0.30 0.10
N PRO A 41 -13.95 -0.50 0.86
CA PRO A 41 -14.59 -0.01 2.07
C PRO A 41 -13.56 0.36 3.15
N ASN A 42 -13.96 1.25 4.06
CA ASN A 42 -13.28 1.36 5.34
C ASN A 42 -13.80 0.28 6.32
N LEU A 43 -13.11 0.10 7.45
CA LEU A 43 -13.46 -0.92 8.43
C LEU A 43 -14.91 -0.78 8.92
N SER A 44 -15.38 0.44 9.18
CA SER A 44 -16.76 0.68 9.65
C SER A 44 -17.79 0.30 8.60
N GLU A 45 -17.58 0.69 7.33
CA GLU A 45 -18.45 0.30 6.21
C GLU A 45 -18.45 -1.22 5.99
N PHE A 46 -17.29 -1.87 6.15
CA PHE A 46 -17.17 -3.31 6.08
C PHE A 46 -17.95 -4.00 7.21
N GLU A 47 -17.76 -3.56 8.46
CA GLU A 47 -18.44 -4.11 9.63
C GLU A 47 -19.94 -3.85 9.64
N GLU A 48 -20.44 -2.81 9.00
CA GLU A 48 -21.87 -2.61 8.78
C GLU A 48 -22.51 -3.72 7.95
N VAL A 49 -21.72 -4.37 7.07
CA VAL A 49 -22.20 -5.44 6.19
C VAL A 49 -21.99 -6.82 6.80
N VAL A 50 -20.83 -7.09 7.39
CA VAL A 50 -20.46 -8.43 7.87
C VAL A 50 -20.59 -8.60 9.37
N GLY A 51 -20.90 -7.52 10.11
CA GLY A 51 -20.88 -7.48 11.57
C GLY A 51 -19.49 -7.17 12.14
N PRO A 52 -19.39 -6.83 13.44
CA PRO A 52 -18.15 -6.48 14.11
C PRO A 52 -17.07 -7.55 13.96
N THR A 53 -15.80 -7.16 13.76
CA THR A 53 -14.67 -8.06 13.53
C THR A 53 -13.69 -8.05 14.71
N GLN A 54 -13.02 -9.19 14.94
CA GLN A 54 -12.05 -9.38 16.02
C GLN A 54 -10.68 -9.81 15.43
N GLY A 55 -9.85 -8.80 15.12
CA GLY A 55 -8.49 -9.06 14.62
C GLY A 55 -8.41 -9.36 13.12
N ASP A 56 -7.20 -9.64 12.68
CA ASP A 56 -6.89 -9.78 11.26
C ASP A 56 -7.44 -11.06 10.63
N ASP A 57 -7.45 -12.17 11.39
CA ASP A 57 -7.98 -13.45 10.92
C ASP A 57 -9.50 -13.37 10.64
N ASP A 58 -10.26 -12.72 11.51
CA ASP A 58 -11.73 -12.54 11.35
C ASP A 58 -12.03 -11.60 10.16
N ILE A 59 -11.20 -10.55 9.95
CA ILE A 59 -11.30 -9.69 8.77
C ILE A 59 -11.02 -10.48 7.49
N ALA A 60 -10.00 -11.33 7.49
CA ALA A 60 -9.65 -12.16 6.34
C ALA A 60 -10.76 -13.16 5.99
N GLU A 61 -11.30 -13.87 6.99
CA GLU A 61 -12.36 -14.86 6.80
C GLU A 61 -13.65 -14.22 6.27
N ARG A 62 -14.16 -13.19 6.96
CA ARG A 62 -15.39 -12.49 6.56
C ARG A 62 -15.23 -11.72 5.26
N GLY A 63 -14.06 -11.15 5.02
CA GLY A 63 -13.73 -10.47 3.77
C GLY A 63 -13.70 -11.44 2.60
N GLY A 64 -13.15 -12.63 2.79
CA GLY A 64 -13.18 -13.72 1.81
C GLY A 64 -14.61 -14.14 1.47
N ALA A 65 -15.45 -14.37 2.49
CA ALA A 65 -16.85 -14.72 2.32
C ALA A 65 -17.64 -13.61 1.60
N LEU A 66 -17.43 -12.34 1.96
CA LEU A 66 -18.08 -11.20 1.31
C LEU A 66 -17.64 -11.07 -0.15
N ARG A 67 -16.33 -11.21 -0.44
CA ARG A 67 -15.80 -11.19 -1.79
C ARG A 67 -16.47 -12.23 -2.69
N GLU A 68 -16.60 -13.46 -2.20
CA GLU A 68 -17.28 -14.55 -2.93
C GLU A 68 -18.76 -14.26 -3.12
N ALA A 69 -19.45 -13.83 -2.04
CA ALA A 69 -20.88 -13.52 -2.10
C ALA A 69 -21.19 -12.41 -3.11
N LEU A 70 -20.28 -11.47 -3.33
CA LEU A 70 -20.43 -10.37 -4.27
C LEU A 70 -19.87 -10.66 -5.66
N ASP A 71 -19.23 -11.81 -5.89
CA ASP A 71 -18.56 -12.15 -7.16
C ASP A 71 -17.60 -11.05 -7.63
N ILE A 72 -16.80 -10.50 -6.70
CA ILE A 72 -15.76 -9.49 -6.98
C ILE A 72 -14.38 -10.13 -6.98
N ASP A 73 -13.45 -9.54 -7.77
CA ASP A 73 -12.11 -10.11 -7.91
C ASP A 73 -11.30 -9.89 -6.63
N ALA A 74 -11.43 -8.71 -5.99
CA ALA A 74 -10.72 -8.37 -4.76
C ALA A 74 -11.51 -7.43 -3.84
N LEU A 75 -11.12 -7.43 -2.56
CA LEU A 75 -11.57 -6.51 -1.53
C LEU A 75 -10.35 -5.87 -0.87
N LEU A 76 -10.30 -4.54 -0.80
CA LEU A 76 -9.30 -3.80 -0.05
C LEU A 76 -10.00 -3.05 1.07
N ILE A 77 -9.71 -3.37 2.33
CA ILE A 77 -10.31 -2.73 3.50
C ILE A 77 -9.30 -1.77 4.10
N THR A 78 -9.67 -0.48 4.22
CA THR A 78 -8.84 0.48 4.94
C THR A 78 -9.10 0.39 6.44
N LEU A 79 -8.04 0.18 7.24
CA LEU A 79 -8.09 -0.13 8.67
C LEU A 79 -7.65 1.06 9.55
N GLY A 80 -7.64 2.27 8.99
CA GLY A 80 -7.18 3.46 9.68
C GLY A 80 -5.70 3.38 10.07
N GLU A 81 -5.41 3.56 11.34
CA GLU A 81 -4.03 3.50 11.87
C GLU A 81 -3.37 2.12 11.76
N ARG A 82 -4.13 1.06 11.53
CA ARG A 82 -3.59 -0.28 11.26
C ARG A 82 -3.18 -0.48 9.80
N GLY A 83 -3.54 0.43 8.89
CA GLY A 83 -3.19 0.35 7.47
C GLY A 83 -4.28 -0.23 6.60
N MET A 84 -4.01 -1.30 5.86
CA MET A 84 -4.95 -1.88 4.89
C MET A 84 -4.88 -3.41 4.88
N ALA A 85 -6.01 -4.06 4.58
CA ALA A 85 -6.09 -5.47 4.25
C ALA A 85 -6.48 -5.64 2.78
N VAL A 86 -5.78 -6.52 2.05
CA VAL A 86 -6.08 -6.89 0.66
C VAL A 86 -6.45 -8.37 0.64
N ILE A 87 -7.63 -8.67 0.12
CA ILE A 87 -8.22 -10.00 0.08
C ILE A 87 -8.53 -10.37 -1.36
N THR A 88 -7.88 -11.40 -1.87
CA THR A 88 -8.02 -11.93 -3.23
C THR A 88 -8.47 -13.39 -3.23
N ALA A 89 -8.77 -13.93 -4.41
CA ALA A 89 -9.16 -15.33 -4.53
C ALA A 89 -7.92 -16.25 -4.48
N GLY A 90 -7.95 -17.28 -3.62
CA GLY A 90 -6.92 -18.33 -3.61
C GLY A 90 -5.58 -17.91 -3.02
N GLU A 91 -5.47 -16.71 -2.46
CA GLU A 91 -4.28 -16.21 -1.78
C GLU A 91 -4.60 -15.91 -0.31
N GLU A 92 -3.59 -15.92 0.53
CA GLU A 92 -3.70 -15.46 1.93
C GLU A 92 -3.91 -13.93 1.95
N ALA A 93 -4.74 -13.45 2.88
CA ALA A 93 -5.00 -12.01 3.02
C ALA A 93 -3.70 -11.26 3.36
N MET A 94 -3.41 -10.21 2.60
CA MET A 94 -2.22 -9.37 2.82
C MET A 94 -2.56 -8.17 3.68
N PHE A 95 -1.88 -8.02 4.82
CA PHE A 95 -2.01 -6.86 5.69
C PHE A 95 -0.83 -5.91 5.51
N LEU A 96 -1.12 -4.67 5.13
CA LEU A 96 -0.16 -3.60 4.93
C LEU A 96 -0.23 -2.64 6.12
N PRO A 97 0.79 -2.53 6.97
CA PRO A 97 0.77 -1.62 8.11
C PRO A 97 0.74 -0.16 7.64
N ALA A 98 0.08 0.72 8.42
CA ALA A 98 0.03 2.15 8.11
C ALA A 98 1.42 2.77 8.02
N ARG A 99 1.61 3.69 7.07
CA ARG A 99 2.89 4.36 6.80
C ARG A 99 2.94 5.81 7.30
N ALA A 100 1.90 6.29 7.99
CA ALA A 100 1.86 7.64 8.52
C ALA A 100 2.83 7.81 9.71
N ARG A 101 3.67 8.84 9.67
CA ARG A 101 4.54 9.23 10.81
C ARG A 101 3.78 10.09 11.83
N GLN A 102 2.88 10.93 11.34
CA GLN A 102 1.98 11.77 12.14
C GLN A 102 0.67 11.90 11.37
N VAL A 103 -0.45 11.82 12.07
CA VAL A 103 -1.79 11.97 11.48
C VAL A 103 -2.32 13.33 11.90
N PHE A 104 -2.61 14.20 10.94
CA PHE A 104 -3.22 15.51 11.17
C PHE A 104 -4.69 15.51 10.72
N ASP A 105 -4.98 14.95 9.55
CA ASP A 105 -6.32 14.88 9.00
C ASP A 105 -6.48 13.63 8.14
N VAL A 106 -7.54 12.86 8.35
CA VAL A 106 -7.84 11.64 7.58
C VAL A 106 -8.74 11.89 6.38
N THR A 107 -9.18 13.15 6.19
CA THR A 107 -10.09 13.54 5.10
C THR A 107 -9.41 13.33 3.74
N GLY A 108 -10.08 12.61 2.84
CA GLY A 108 -9.55 12.32 1.49
C GLY A 108 -8.55 11.17 1.40
N ALA A 109 -8.28 10.48 2.52
CA ALA A 109 -7.42 9.29 2.48
C ALA A 109 -8.01 8.18 1.60
N GLY A 110 -9.31 7.89 1.72
CA GLY A 110 -10.01 6.90 0.89
C GLY A 110 -9.98 7.26 -0.60
N ASP A 111 -10.26 8.53 -0.93
CA ASP A 111 -10.18 9.03 -2.31
C ASP A 111 -8.77 8.86 -2.89
N THR A 112 -7.74 9.12 -2.06
CA THR A 112 -6.34 8.94 -2.45
C THR A 112 -6.01 7.46 -2.69
N VAL A 113 -6.54 6.58 -1.85
CA VAL A 113 -6.37 5.12 -2.00
C VAL A 113 -6.93 4.66 -3.33
N ILE A 114 -8.20 4.92 -3.62
CA ILE A 114 -8.83 4.43 -4.85
C ILE A 114 -8.23 5.07 -6.09
N ALA A 115 -7.85 6.36 -6.06
CA ALA A 115 -7.19 7.03 -7.18
C ALA A 115 -5.80 6.43 -7.46
N THR A 116 -5.02 6.15 -6.41
CA THR A 116 -3.69 5.54 -6.57
C THR A 116 -3.77 4.10 -7.06
N LEU A 117 -4.74 3.31 -6.55
CA LEU A 117 -5.04 1.96 -7.04
C LEU A 117 -5.39 1.99 -8.53
N ALA A 118 -6.30 2.87 -8.94
CA ALA A 118 -6.69 3.00 -10.34
C ALA A 118 -5.51 3.36 -11.25
N ALA A 119 -4.66 4.29 -10.81
CA ALA A 119 -3.46 4.69 -11.55
C ALA A 119 -2.43 3.53 -11.65
N GLY A 120 -2.19 2.82 -10.56
CA GLY A 120 -1.26 1.69 -10.52
C GLY A 120 -1.71 0.52 -11.40
N LEU A 121 -2.97 0.10 -11.26
CA LEU A 121 -3.56 -0.97 -12.07
C LEU A 121 -3.61 -0.56 -13.56
N GLY A 122 -3.97 0.69 -13.85
CA GLY A 122 -3.95 1.24 -15.21
C GLY A 122 -2.56 1.31 -15.84
N ALA A 123 -1.52 1.39 -15.02
CA ALA A 123 -0.11 1.33 -15.44
C ALA A 123 0.42 -0.13 -15.55
N GLY A 124 -0.43 -1.13 -15.31
CA GLY A 124 -0.06 -2.55 -15.42
C GLY A 124 0.59 -3.14 -14.16
N GLN A 125 0.53 -2.45 -13.02
CA GLN A 125 0.98 -3.02 -11.75
C GLN A 125 0.02 -4.13 -11.28
N THR A 126 0.55 -5.06 -10.50
CA THR A 126 -0.27 -6.02 -9.77
C THR A 126 -1.09 -5.32 -8.68
N LEU A 127 -2.18 -5.94 -8.22
CA LEU A 127 -2.99 -5.37 -7.13
C LEU A 127 -2.16 -5.16 -5.86
N HIS A 128 -1.26 -6.07 -5.52
CA HIS A 128 -0.38 -5.96 -4.36
C HIS A 128 0.57 -4.76 -4.44
N GLU A 129 1.18 -4.52 -5.60
CA GLU A 129 2.04 -3.35 -5.84
C GLU A 129 1.23 -2.04 -5.79
N ALA A 130 0.07 -2.02 -6.43
CA ALA A 130 -0.83 -0.86 -6.42
C ALA A 130 -1.35 -0.56 -5.01
N ALA A 131 -1.69 -1.59 -4.20
CA ALA A 131 -2.12 -1.44 -2.81
C ALA A 131 -0.97 -0.93 -1.91
N ALA A 132 0.25 -1.42 -2.09
CA ALA A 132 1.42 -0.92 -1.36
C ALA A 132 1.67 0.57 -1.68
N LEU A 133 1.54 0.96 -2.96
CA LEU A 133 1.65 2.35 -3.39
C LEU A 133 0.52 3.21 -2.83
N ALA A 134 -0.71 2.71 -2.81
CA ALA A 134 -1.88 3.39 -2.26
C ALA A 134 -1.76 3.60 -0.74
N ASN A 135 -1.23 2.61 -0.01
CA ASN A 135 -0.97 2.72 1.42
C ASN A 135 0.09 3.79 1.73
N LEU A 136 1.13 3.88 0.91
CA LEU A 136 2.13 4.95 1.02
C LEU A 136 1.54 6.33 0.73
N ALA A 137 0.75 6.45 -0.34
CA ALA A 137 0.08 7.69 -0.72
C ALA A 137 -0.91 8.18 0.35
N ALA A 138 -1.71 7.27 0.91
CA ALA A 138 -2.60 7.56 2.04
C ALA A 138 -1.83 8.07 3.25
N GLY A 139 -0.69 7.42 3.60
CA GLY A 139 0.20 7.86 4.68
C GLY A 139 0.74 9.29 4.49
N LEU A 140 1.01 9.69 3.25
CA LEU A 140 1.44 11.06 2.93
C LEU A 140 0.29 12.08 3.07
N VAL A 141 -0.93 11.72 2.68
CA VAL A 141 -2.10 12.62 2.75
C VAL A 141 -2.50 12.88 4.19
N VAL A 142 -2.62 11.84 5.02
CA VAL A 142 -3.02 12.01 6.43
C VAL A 142 -2.00 12.81 7.25
N GLY A 143 -0.77 12.94 6.77
CA GLY A 143 0.27 13.81 7.31
C GLY A 143 0.14 15.29 6.93
N LYS A 144 -0.88 15.66 6.14
CA LYS A 144 -1.14 17.05 5.70
C LYS A 144 -2.38 17.61 6.40
N ILE A 145 -2.47 18.91 6.53
CA ILE A 145 -3.64 19.58 7.12
C ILE A 145 -4.65 19.86 6.01
N GLY A 146 -5.90 19.43 6.21
CA GLY A 146 -7.00 19.62 5.26
C GLY A 146 -6.96 18.67 4.07
N VAL A 147 -7.89 18.87 3.11
CA VAL A 147 -7.95 18.06 1.90
C VAL A 147 -6.71 18.32 1.04
N ALA A 148 -5.84 17.35 0.96
CA ALA A 148 -4.58 17.45 0.24
C ALA A 148 -4.45 16.35 -0.83
N ALA A 149 -3.78 16.68 -1.94
CA ALA A 149 -3.40 15.70 -2.95
C ALA A 149 -1.95 15.26 -2.76
N VAL A 150 -1.63 14.06 -3.21
CA VAL A 150 -0.26 13.57 -3.34
C VAL A 150 0.25 13.89 -4.73
N THR A 151 1.40 14.54 -4.79
CA THR A 151 2.07 14.78 -6.07
C THR A 151 2.96 13.59 -6.45
N PRO A 152 3.22 13.35 -7.76
CA PRO A 152 4.16 12.33 -8.19
C PRO A 152 5.57 12.50 -7.61
N SER A 153 5.97 13.74 -7.33
CA SER A 153 7.29 14.04 -6.73
C SER A 153 7.37 13.61 -5.27
N GLU A 154 6.32 13.88 -4.48
CA GLU A 154 6.24 13.43 -3.09
C GLU A 154 6.21 11.90 -3.00
N LEU A 155 5.44 11.26 -3.88
CA LEU A 155 5.34 9.81 -3.92
C LEU A 155 6.69 9.17 -4.30
N ARG A 156 7.41 9.74 -5.31
CA ARG A 156 8.76 9.29 -5.65
C ARG A 156 9.74 9.48 -4.50
N LEU A 157 9.70 10.61 -3.82
CA LEU A 157 10.55 10.86 -2.66
C LEU A 157 10.28 9.84 -1.55
N ALA A 158 9.02 9.61 -1.23
CA ALA A 158 8.63 8.61 -0.23
C ALA A 158 9.01 7.19 -0.65
N LEU A 159 8.88 6.83 -1.94
CA LEU A 159 9.38 5.56 -2.47
C LEU A 159 10.90 5.47 -2.37
N HIS A 160 11.63 6.55 -2.63
CA HIS A 160 13.09 6.59 -2.45
C HIS A 160 13.49 6.46 -0.98
N GLU A 161 12.75 7.07 -0.07
CA GLU A 161 12.97 6.92 1.37
C GLU A 161 12.65 5.50 1.87
N HIS A 162 11.64 4.83 1.29
CA HIS A 162 11.20 3.49 1.64
C HIS A 162 11.81 2.41 0.72
N GLY A 163 12.05 2.73 -0.54
CA GLY A 163 12.60 1.84 -1.57
C GLY A 163 14.12 1.92 -1.71
N GLN A 164 14.80 2.66 -0.85
CA GLN A 164 16.19 2.38 -0.59
C GLN A 164 16.25 1.08 0.21
N GLY A 165 16.00 -0.04 -0.44
CA GLY A 165 16.45 -1.34 -0.01
C GLY A 165 17.94 -1.26 0.29
N GLY A 166 18.26 -1.00 1.54
CA GLY A 166 19.60 -0.68 2.00
C GLY A 166 19.65 0.28 3.18
N ARG A 167 18.50 0.76 3.70
CA ARG A 167 18.44 1.41 5.01
C ARG A 167 17.69 0.51 5.98
N GLY A 168 18.41 -0.18 6.83
CA GLY A 168 17.86 -1.05 7.86
C GLY A 168 18.70 -2.31 8.05
N LEU A 169 18.26 -3.16 8.96
CA LEU A 169 18.86 -4.46 9.21
C LEU A 169 18.55 -5.37 8.01
N LEU A 170 19.59 -5.93 7.41
CA LEU A 170 19.50 -6.87 6.31
C LEU A 170 19.91 -8.25 6.79
N VAL A 171 19.19 -9.28 6.38
CA VAL A 171 19.72 -10.64 6.50
C VAL A 171 20.76 -10.90 5.41
N ARG A 172 21.65 -11.86 5.64
CA ARG A 172 22.80 -12.13 4.77
C ARG A 172 22.44 -12.37 3.29
N SER A 173 21.29 -13.01 3.03
CA SER A 173 20.77 -13.24 1.68
C SER A 173 20.40 -11.94 0.97
N GLU A 174 19.71 -11.05 1.65
CA GLU A 174 19.30 -9.72 1.14
C GLU A 174 20.53 -8.84 0.87
N ALA A 175 21.49 -8.81 1.79
CA ALA A 175 22.73 -8.07 1.60
C ALA A 175 23.50 -8.52 0.36
N ARG A 176 23.53 -9.84 0.08
CA ARG A 176 24.13 -10.40 -1.14
C ARG A 176 23.40 -9.99 -2.40
N GLN A 177 22.07 -10.01 -2.38
CA GLN A 177 21.24 -9.60 -3.51
C GLN A 177 21.45 -8.12 -3.81
N ILE A 178 21.36 -7.25 -2.81
CA ILE A 178 21.60 -5.80 -2.95
C ILE A 178 23.01 -5.52 -3.46
N ALA A 179 24.02 -6.24 -2.98
CA ALA A 179 25.39 -6.09 -3.47
C ALA A 179 25.53 -6.47 -4.95
N ALA A 180 24.80 -7.49 -5.41
CA ALA A 180 24.76 -7.87 -6.82
C ALA A 180 24.07 -6.80 -7.69
N GLU A 181 22.94 -6.27 -7.23
CA GLU A 181 22.19 -5.21 -7.91
C GLU A 181 23.00 -3.90 -8.02
N VAL A 182 23.66 -3.48 -6.94
CA VAL A 182 24.53 -2.30 -6.90
C VAL A 182 25.65 -2.43 -7.94
N ARG A 183 26.30 -3.60 -7.98
CA ARG A 183 27.35 -3.88 -8.98
C ARG A 183 26.81 -3.89 -10.41
N ALA A 184 25.63 -4.47 -10.63
CA ALA A 184 25.01 -4.52 -11.96
C ALA A 184 24.68 -3.12 -12.49
N ARG A 185 24.44 -2.14 -11.60
CA ARG A 185 24.23 -0.72 -11.94
C ARG A 185 25.53 0.07 -12.11
N GLY A 186 26.68 -0.55 -11.90
CA GLY A 186 27.98 0.14 -11.91
C GLY A 186 28.23 1.03 -10.70
N GLU A 187 27.41 0.93 -9.66
CA GLU A 187 27.55 1.66 -8.40
C GLU A 187 28.63 1.00 -7.52
N ARG A 188 29.32 1.81 -6.72
CA ARG A 188 30.33 1.34 -5.76
C ARG A 188 29.69 1.10 -4.39
N LEU A 189 29.76 -0.14 -3.93
CA LEU A 189 29.36 -0.52 -2.58
C LEU A 189 30.58 -0.44 -1.65
N VAL A 190 30.52 0.40 -0.65
CA VAL A 190 31.48 0.48 0.44
C VAL A 190 30.97 -0.35 1.62
N MET A 191 31.82 -1.14 2.24
CA MET A 191 31.49 -1.89 3.44
C MET A 191 32.40 -1.46 4.58
N THR A 192 31.82 -1.25 5.75
CA THR A 192 32.55 -1.04 6.99
C THR A 192 31.89 -1.82 8.12
N ASN A 193 32.59 -1.94 9.24
CA ASN A 193 32.07 -2.54 10.46
C ASN A 193 32.55 -1.75 11.68
N GLY A 194 31.82 -1.88 12.77
CA GLY A 194 32.15 -1.22 14.04
C GLY A 194 31.21 -1.66 15.16
N CYS A 195 31.56 -1.29 16.38
CA CYS A 195 30.70 -1.43 17.54
C CYS A 195 29.99 -0.09 17.74
N PHE A 196 28.68 -0.07 17.51
CA PHE A 196 27.87 1.15 17.50
C PHE A 196 26.83 1.14 18.64
N ASP A 197 27.14 0.52 19.77
CA ASP A 197 26.23 0.38 20.92
C ASP A 197 25.79 1.74 21.47
N ILE A 198 26.70 2.70 21.50
CA ILE A 198 26.41 4.09 21.88
C ILE A 198 26.95 4.99 20.77
N LEU A 199 26.05 5.58 20.00
CA LEU A 199 26.42 6.50 18.94
C LEU A 199 26.92 7.85 19.51
N HIS A 200 28.05 8.33 18.97
CA HIS A 200 28.59 9.64 19.23
C HIS A 200 29.09 10.31 17.95
N ALA A 201 29.42 11.58 18.02
CA ALA A 201 29.81 12.40 16.86
C ALA A 201 30.94 11.77 16.02
N GLY A 202 31.87 11.07 16.66
CA GLY A 202 32.96 10.36 15.96
C GLY A 202 32.45 9.20 15.09
N HIS A 203 31.44 8.47 15.51
CA HIS A 203 30.81 7.43 14.69
C HIS A 203 30.10 8.04 13.49
N VAL A 204 29.41 9.16 13.68
CA VAL A 204 28.72 9.86 12.56
C VAL A 204 29.73 10.32 11.52
N ALA A 205 30.79 11.01 11.95
CA ALA A 205 31.85 11.48 11.04
C ALA A 205 32.53 10.33 10.28
N TYR A 206 32.83 9.22 10.97
CA TYR A 206 33.40 8.03 10.35
C TYR A 206 32.48 7.40 9.28
N LEU A 207 31.19 7.26 9.59
CA LEU A 207 30.22 6.69 8.65
C LEU A 207 29.99 7.63 7.44
N GLU A 208 29.98 8.96 7.67
CA GLU A 208 29.92 9.94 6.59
C GLU A 208 31.13 9.86 5.67
N GLU A 209 32.33 9.72 6.24
CA GLU A 209 33.56 9.58 5.44
C GLU A 209 33.55 8.26 4.67
N ALA A 210 33.18 7.15 5.29
CA ALA A 210 33.00 5.87 4.60
C ALA A 210 31.98 5.97 3.46
N LYS A 211 30.86 6.66 3.66
CA LYS A 211 29.82 6.88 2.63
C LYS A 211 30.36 7.69 1.44
N ARG A 212 31.26 8.63 1.64
CA ARG A 212 31.89 9.42 0.55
C ARG A 212 32.76 8.57 -0.35
N CYS A 213 33.23 7.40 0.10
CA CYS A 213 34.03 6.49 -0.69
C CYS A 213 33.27 5.73 -1.76
N GLY A 214 31.92 5.78 -1.75
CA GLY A 214 31.08 5.10 -2.75
C GLY A 214 29.63 5.54 -2.75
N ASP A 215 28.85 4.88 -3.60
CA ASP A 215 27.45 5.22 -3.84
C ASP A 215 26.51 4.60 -2.78
N ARG A 216 26.93 3.48 -2.18
CA ARG A 216 26.20 2.77 -1.13
C ARG A 216 27.15 2.39 0.00
N LEU A 217 26.66 2.42 1.25
CA LEU A 217 27.39 2.02 2.43
C LEU A 217 26.65 0.86 3.11
N LEU A 218 27.37 -0.23 3.35
CA LEU A 218 26.96 -1.37 4.18
C LEU A 218 27.77 -1.33 5.50
N VAL A 219 27.08 -1.39 6.63
CA VAL A 219 27.68 -1.35 7.98
C VAL A 219 27.42 -2.65 8.71
#